data_4f1ef801ed666752acb32aaad0d7059c
#
_entry.id   4f1ef801ed666752acb32aaad0d7059c
#
_cell.length_a   1.000
_cell.length_b   1.000
_cell.length_c   1.000
_cell.angle_alpha   90.00
_cell.angle_beta   90.00
_cell.angle_gamma   90.00
#
_symmetry.space_group_name_H-M   'P 1'
#
loop_
_entity.id
_entity.type
_entity.pdbx_description
1 polymer ?
#
loop_
_entity_poly.entity_id
_entity_poly.type
_entity_poly.pdbx_seq_one_letter_code
_entity_poly.pdbx_strand_id
1 'polypeptide(L)'
;MSYFGSRFLLAKVSFRNGQFIVTDGQHTIEGRILRNGGKDLPILCKVYTGMTVEQEALLFAEQNGFSAPLTAGIKLRAKVVGGDAISKAFLAATNRVGLSLNYDSQQLTDYRIGCVGTAFRLYKQMGEPLYCETMRLIVAAWEGKPDSFRASVLKGMMHFVELYHGEFNEERLLRALRNIHPVDIYRIGQDDPAKLRGWKKYVFPIYTAYNGKCRKDALPIKF
;
A
#
# COMPACT_ATOMS: atom_id res chain seq x y z
N MET A 1 38.12 17.95 23.52
CA MET A 1 36.79 17.64 24.14
C MET A 1 35.71 18.22 23.22
N SER A 2 35.16 17.40 22.37
CA SER A 2 34.11 17.81 21.42
C SER A 2 32.76 17.49 22.05
N TYR A 3 32.00 18.50 22.39
CA TYR A 3 30.61 18.41 22.82
C TYR A 3 29.77 17.98 21.60
N PHE A 4 29.49 16.72 21.47
CA PHE A 4 28.37 16.27 20.68
C PHE A 4 27.09 16.68 21.39
N GLY A 5 26.45 17.72 20.90
CA GLY A 5 25.14 18.14 21.34
C GLY A 5 24.13 17.00 21.12
N SER A 6 23.87 16.24 22.17
CA SER A 6 22.77 15.27 22.18
C SER A 6 21.47 16.08 22.02
N ARG A 7 20.85 16.04 20.85
CA ARG A 7 19.45 16.40 20.70
C ARG A 7 18.66 15.50 21.66
N PHE A 8 18.26 16.06 22.79
CA PHE A 8 17.35 15.40 23.69
C PHE A 8 16.03 15.20 22.96
N LEU A 9 15.82 14.00 22.44
CA LEU A 9 14.51 13.59 21.94
C LEU A 9 13.58 13.52 23.15
N LEU A 10 12.72 14.53 23.29
CA LEU A 10 11.65 14.54 24.26
C LEU A 10 10.65 13.45 23.91
N ALA A 11 10.35 12.56 24.86
CA ALA A 11 9.24 11.67 24.72
C ALA A 11 7.93 12.45 24.54
N LYS A 12 7.01 11.96 23.73
CA LYS A 12 5.72 12.59 23.51
C LYS A 12 4.64 11.72 24.11
N VAL A 13 3.78 12.36 24.88
CA VAL A 13 2.74 11.69 25.67
C VAL A 13 1.40 12.36 25.42
N SER A 14 0.35 11.59 25.26
CA SER A 14 -1.02 12.07 25.33
C SER A 14 -1.58 11.83 26.72
N PHE A 15 -2.23 12.85 27.29
CA PHE A 15 -2.96 12.72 28.54
C PHE A 15 -4.44 12.54 28.26
N ARG A 16 -4.96 11.35 28.56
CA ARG A 16 -6.35 10.97 28.30
C ARG A 16 -6.86 10.03 29.40
N ASN A 17 -8.07 10.27 29.84
CA ASN A 17 -8.73 9.46 30.88
C ASN A 17 -7.89 9.29 32.16
N GLY A 18 -7.18 10.35 32.58
CA GLY A 18 -6.33 10.34 33.76
C GLY A 18 -4.99 9.59 33.58
N GLN A 19 -4.65 9.15 32.37
CA GLN A 19 -3.43 8.40 32.07
C GLN A 19 -2.54 9.10 31.07
N PHE A 20 -1.22 8.94 31.24
CA PHE A 20 -0.22 9.36 30.25
C PHE A 20 0.07 8.20 29.31
N ILE A 21 -0.26 8.40 28.03
CA ILE A 21 -0.06 7.40 26.97
C ILE A 21 1.12 7.86 26.11
N VAL A 22 2.18 7.07 26.08
CA VAL A 22 3.38 7.37 25.28
C VAL A 22 3.06 7.17 23.80
N THR A 23 3.13 8.24 23.03
CA THR A 23 2.90 8.23 21.58
C THR A 23 4.21 8.18 20.78
N ASP A 24 5.33 8.62 21.37
CA ASP A 24 6.65 8.57 20.74
C ASP A 24 7.75 8.58 21.82
N GLY A 25 8.87 7.89 21.57
CA GLY A 25 10.01 7.82 22.46
C GLY A 25 10.03 6.62 23.42
N GLN A 26 9.24 5.58 23.18
CA GLN A 26 9.21 4.35 23.99
C GLN A 26 10.60 3.74 24.17
N HIS A 27 11.36 3.55 23.08
CA HIS A 27 12.73 3.02 23.14
C HIS A 27 13.70 3.93 23.92
N THR A 28 13.46 5.25 23.91
CA THR A 28 14.26 6.19 24.72
C THR A 28 13.99 6.00 26.21
N ILE A 29 12.72 5.78 26.58
CA ILE A 29 12.30 5.50 27.95
C ILE A 29 12.91 4.18 28.42
N GLU A 30 12.73 3.11 27.65
CA GLU A 30 13.28 1.77 27.95
C GLU A 30 14.81 1.80 28.09
N GLY A 31 15.50 2.46 27.15
CA GLY A 31 16.96 2.61 27.22
C GLY A 31 17.45 3.37 28.45
N ARG A 32 16.68 4.35 28.95
CA ARG A 32 17.01 5.06 30.19
C ARG A 32 16.76 4.21 31.42
N ILE A 33 15.66 3.46 31.46
CA ILE A 33 15.37 2.51 32.56
C ILE A 33 16.49 1.48 32.66
N LEU A 34 16.90 0.88 31.53
CA LEU A 34 18.00 -0.09 31.50
C LEU A 34 19.31 0.51 32.02
N ARG A 35 19.67 1.73 31.61
CA ARG A 35 20.88 2.42 32.10
C ARG A 35 20.82 2.75 33.58
N ASN A 36 19.63 2.89 34.14
CA ASN A 36 19.41 3.12 35.57
C ASN A 36 19.22 1.83 36.39
N GLY A 37 19.70 0.70 35.90
CA GLY A 37 19.60 -0.58 36.61
C GLY A 37 18.16 -1.11 36.69
N GLY A 38 17.31 -0.81 35.73
CA GLY A 38 15.91 -1.24 35.70
C GLY A 38 14.95 -0.38 36.53
N LYS A 39 15.43 0.74 37.09
CA LYS A 39 14.59 1.66 37.89
C LYS A 39 14.05 2.80 37.05
N ASP A 40 12.81 3.19 37.31
CA ASP A 40 12.18 4.35 36.69
C ASP A 40 12.94 5.65 37.01
N LEU A 41 12.93 6.54 36.03
CA LEU A 41 13.51 7.87 36.11
C LEU A 41 12.50 8.92 35.65
N PRO A 42 12.44 10.09 36.30
CA PRO A 42 11.73 11.21 35.73
C PRO A 42 12.30 11.57 34.36
N ILE A 43 11.45 11.73 33.38
CA ILE A 43 11.84 12.16 32.05
C ILE A 43 11.07 13.42 31.64
N LEU A 44 11.76 14.28 30.92
CA LEU A 44 11.11 15.43 30.32
C LEU A 44 10.33 14.95 29.06
N CYS A 45 9.04 15.26 29.00
CA CYS A 45 8.19 14.89 27.90
C CYS A 45 7.34 16.07 27.42
N LYS A 46 6.92 16.02 26.17
CA LYS A 46 5.91 16.92 25.62
C LYS A 46 4.54 16.27 25.80
N VAL A 47 3.68 16.91 26.61
CA VAL A 47 2.34 16.41 26.88
C VAL A 47 1.32 17.08 25.96
N TYR A 48 0.50 16.26 25.29
CA TYR A 48 -0.65 16.67 24.53
C TYR A 48 -1.91 16.34 25.33
N THR A 49 -2.83 17.27 25.45
CA THR A 49 -4.09 17.10 26.19
C THR A 49 -5.28 17.25 25.25
N GLY A 50 -6.39 16.57 25.56
CA GLY A 50 -7.63 16.69 24.80
C GLY A 50 -7.63 16.02 23.43
N MET A 51 -6.66 15.13 23.16
CA MET A 51 -6.62 14.37 21.91
C MET A 51 -7.52 13.14 21.97
N THR A 52 -8.15 12.82 20.84
CA THR A 52 -8.80 11.52 20.63
C THR A 52 -7.76 10.47 20.16
N VAL A 53 -8.11 9.19 20.22
CA VAL A 53 -7.26 8.09 19.73
C VAL A 53 -6.90 8.28 18.27
N GLU A 54 -7.85 8.77 17.47
CA GLU A 54 -7.66 9.07 16.04
C GLU A 54 -6.63 10.18 15.84
N GLN A 55 -6.71 11.25 16.64
CA GLN A 55 -5.76 12.35 16.59
C GLN A 55 -4.35 11.92 17.03
N GLU A 56 -4.25 11.07 18.06
CA GLU A 56 -2.98 10.46 18.48
C GLU A 56 -2.36 9.64 17.34
N ALA A 57 -3.15 8.81 16.64
CA ALA A 57 -2.69 8.01 15.51
C ALA A 57 -2.20 8.88 14.33
N LEU A 58 -2.89 9.98 14.04
CA LEU A 58 -2.47 10.92 13.00
C LEU A 58 -1.17 11.63 13.37
N LEU A 59 -1.07 12.12 14.61
CA LEU A 59 0.14 12.76 15.12
C LEU A 59 1.35 11.82 15.06
N PHE A 60 1.19 10.56 15.46
CA PHE A 60 2.21 9.53 15.34
C PHE A 60 2.65 9.34 13.88
N ALA A 61 1.70 9.24 12.95
CA ALA A 61 2.00 9.04 11.53
C ALA A 61 2.75 10.23 10.92
N GLU A 62 2.42 11.47 11.30
CA GLU A 62 3.08 12.67 10.83
C GLU A 62 4.51 12.80 11.39
N GLN A 63 4.69 12.56 12.67
CA GLN A 63 5.98 12.72 13.35
C GLN A 63 7.02 11.70 12.89
N ASN A 64 6.62 10.45 12.69
CA ASN A 64 7.52 9.40 12.20
C ASN A 64 7.92 9.59 10.71
N GLY A 65 7.23 10.46 9.98
CA GLY A 65 7.65 10.89 8.65
C GLY A 65 8.99 11.66 8.62
N PHE A 66 9.45 12.18 9.77
CA PHE A 66 10.69 12.95 9.88
C PHE A 66 11.90 12.16 10.40
N SER A 67 11.72 11.05 11.13
CA SER A 67 12.83 10.33 11.77
C SER A 67 13.16 8.97 11.13
N ALA A 68 12.17 8.25 10.66
CA ALA A 68 12.32 7.06 9.81
C ALA A 68 11.05 6.94 8.97
N PRO A 69 11.12 6.93 7.64
CA PRO A 69 9.92 6.94 6.81
C PRO A 69 9.12 5.65 7.05
N LEU A 70 7.97 5.80 7.70
CA LEU A 70 7.02 4.71 7.87
C LEU A 70 6.65 4.13 6.51
N THR A 71 6.47 2.83 6.45
CA THR A 71 5.98 2.17 5.25
C THR A 71 4.60 2.72 4.83
N ALA A 72 4.29 2.64 3.55
CA ALA A 72 2.99 3.08 3.06
C ALA A 72 1.82 2.34 3.73
N GLY A 73 2.02 1.08 4.13
CA GLY A 73 1.05 0.28 4.87
C GLY A 73 0.77 0.86 6.26
N ILE A 74 1.81 1.12 7.04
CA ILE A 74 1.68 1.70 8.39
C ILE A 74 1.01 3.08 8.33
N LYS A 75 1.42 3.94 7.38
CA LYS A 75 0.77 5.25 7.17
C LYS A 75 -0.71 5.12 6.83
N LEU A 76 -1.08 4.16 6.00
CA LEU A 76 -2.48 3.94 5.66
C LEU A 76 -3.27 3.44 6.89
N ARG A 77 -2.73 2.49 7.65
CA ARG A 77 -3.36 2.00 8.88
C ARG A 77 -3.63 3.13 9.86
N ALA A 78 -2.66 4.00 10.10
CA ALA A 78 -2.83 5.17 10.96
C ALA A 78 -3.94 6.11 10.44
N LYS A 79 -4.02 6.35 9.12
CA LYS A 79 -5.09 7.15 8.51
C LYS A 79 -6.46 6.51 8.66
N VAL A 80 -6.57 5.20 8.51
CA VAL A 80 -7.83 4.47 8.72
C VAL A 80 -8.30 4.62 10.17
N VAL A 81 -7.41 4.42 11.14
CA VAL A 81 -7.68 4.62 12.58
C VAL A 81 -8.01 6.10 12.85
N GLY A 82 -7.27 7.02 12.25
CA GLY A 82 -7.51 8.47 12.35
C GLY A 82 -8.74 8.99 11.61
N GLY A 83 -9.61 8.10 11.10
CA GLY A 83 -10.90 8.50 10.54
C GLY A 83 -10.86 9.05 9.10
N ASP A 84 -9.71 9.00 8.40
CA ASP A 84 -9.61 9.49 7.02
C ASP A 84 -10.59 8.76 6.10
N ALA A 85 -11.53 9.51 5.51
CA ALA A 85 -12.65 8.97 4.74
C ALA A 85 -12.19 8.18 3.52
N ILE A 86 -11.17 8.67 2.79
CA ILE A 86 -10.66 8.02 1.57
C ILE A 86 -9.96 6.70 1.94
N SER A 87 -9.18 6.69 3.02
CA SER A 87 -8.50 5.49 3.49
C SER A 87 -9.48 4.42 3.98
N LYS A 88 -10.56 4.82 4.66
CA LYS A 88 -11.64 3.92 5.07
C LYS A 88 -12.39 3.35 3.86
N ALA A 89 -12.73 4.18 2.88
CA ALA A 89 -13.38 3.75 1.64
C ALA A 89 -12.52 2.75 0.86
N PHE A 90 -11.22 3.02 0.73
CA PHE A 90 -10.29 2.09 0.10
C PHE A 90 -10.22 0.73 0.82
N LEU A 91 -10.14 0.74 2.16
CA LEU A 91 -10.17 -0.50 2.95
C LEU A 91 -11.49 -1.26 2.74
N ALA A 92 -12.61 -0.57 2.78
CA ALA A 92 -13.94 -1.16 2.55
C ALA A 92 -14.06 -1.75 1.14
N ALA A 93 -13.60 -1.04 0.12
CA ALA A 93 -13.57 -1.51 -1.27
C ALA A 93 -12.71 -2.78 -1.42
N THR A 94 -11.53 -2.79 -0.78
CA THR A 94 -10.62 -3.95 -0.79
C THR A 94 -11.27 -5.17 -0.12
N ASN A 95 -11.90 -4.99 1.04
CA ASN A 95 -12.58 -6.06 1.76
C ASN A 95 -13.79 -6.60 0.97
N ARG A 96 -14.53 -5.72 0.27
CA ARG A 96 -15.69 -6.10 -0.55
C ARG A 96 -15.34 -7.07 -1.67
N VAL A 97 -14.14 -6.99 -2.22
CA VAL A 97 -13.65 -7.92 -3.25
C VAL A 97 -12.92 -9.14 -2.66
N GLY A 98 -13.07 -9.39 -1.37
CA GLY A 98 -12.49 -10.56 -0.70
C GLY A 98 -10.99 -10.47 -0.43
N LEU A 99 -10.41 -9.28 -0.51
CA LEU A 99 -8.98 -9.05 -0.30
C LEU A 99 -8.72 -8.35 1.04
N SER A 100 -7.51 -8.51 1.55
CA SER A 100 -7.02 -7.80 2.73
C SER A 100 -5.72 -7.05 2.43
N LEU A 101 -5.39 -6.05 3.27
CA LEU A 101 -4.16 -5.29 3.17
C LEU A 101 -3.09 -5.85 4.10
N ASN A 102 -1.89 -6.04 3.60
CA ASN A 102 -0.74 -6.37 4.42
C ASN A 102 0.01 -5.09 4.81
N TYR A 103 -0.22 -4.61 6.02
CA TYR A 103 0.42 -3.38 6.50
C TYR A 103 1.89 -3.57 6.88
N ASP A 104 2.26 -4.76 7.34
CA ASP A 104 3.57 -5.05 7.92
C ASP A 104 4.55 -5.69 6.91
N SER A 105 4.10 -5.94 5.71
CA SER A 105 4.81 -6.25 4.44
C SER A 105 5.86 -7.38 4.43
N GLN A 106 5.99 -8.18 5.45
CA GLN A 106 7.09 -9.16 5.50
C GLN A 106 6.73 -10.52 4.89
N GLN A 107 5.48 -10.92 4.85
CA GLN A 107 5.07 -12.19 4.27
C GLN A 107 3.92 -11.99 3.29
N LEU A 108 4.17 -12.37 2.03
CA LEU A 108 3.14 -12.41 1.01
C LEU A 108 2.31 -13.68 1.22
N THR A 109 1.01 -13.52 1.41
CA THR A 109 0.03 -14.59 1.54
C THR A 109 -1.08 -14.43 0.52
N ASP A 110 -1.81 -15.52 0.26
CA ASP A 110 -2.94 -15.51 -0.66
C ASP A 110 -3.99 -14.47 -0.22
N TYR A 111 -4.65 -13.85 -1.19
CA TYR A 111 -5.67 -12.80 -1.01
C TYR A 111 -5.22 -11.58 -0.22
N ARG A 112 -3.91 -11.28 -0.19
CA ARG A 112 -3.36 -10.12 0.51
C ARG A 112 -2.54 -9.22 -0.40
N ILE A 113 -2.83 -7.92 -0.33
CA ILE A 113 -2.11 -6.90 -1.09
C ILE A 113 -0.95 -6.39 -0.25
N GLY A 114 0.29 -6.74 -0.64
CA GLY A 114 1.51 -6.25 0.03
C GLY A 114 1.96 -4.87 -0.44
N CYS A 115 1.74 -4.52 -1.72
CA CYS A 115 2.10 -3.22 -2.26
C CYS A 115 1.02 -2.14 -1.99
N VAL A 116 0.63 -1.99 -0.72
CA VAL A 116 -0.46 -1.15 -0.23
C VAL A 116 -0.38 0.29 -0.77
N GLY A 117 0.81 0.89 -0.79
CA GLY A 117 0.98 2.25 -1.30
C GLY A 117 0.68 2.40 -2.79
N THR A 118 1.00 1.38 -3.59
CA THR A 118 0.66 1.36 -5.03
C THR A 118 -0.84 1.19 -5.21
N ALA A 119 -1.45 0.24 -4.52
CA ALA A 119 -2.88 -0.03 -4.59
C ALA A 119 -3.70 1.22 -4.18
N PHE A 120 -3.36 1.86 -3.07
CA PHE A 120 -4.04 3.06 -2.59
C PHE A 120 -3.92 4.24 -3.57
N ARG A 121 -2.74 4.43 -4.18
CA ARG A 121 -2.55 5.48 -5.18
C ARG A 121 -3.41 5.24 -6.42
N LEU A 122 -3.44 4.01 -6.93
CA LEU A 122 -4.26 3.63 -8.09
C LEU A 122 -5.75 3.78 -7.77
N TYR A 123 -6.20 3.34 -6.58
CA TYR A 123 -7.57 3.57 -6.11
C TYR A 123 -7.96 5.05 -6.14
N LYS A 124 -7.10 5.94 -5.62
CA LYS A 124 -7.36 7.38 -5.62
C LYS A 124 -7.40 7.98 -7.04
N GLN A 125 -6.59 7.46 -7.94
CA GLN A 125 -6.48 7.95 -9.31
C GLN A 125 -7.69 7.53 -10.17
N MET A 126 -8.13 6.28 -10.05
CA MET A 126 -9.09 5.67 -10.95
C MET A 126 -10.49 5.49 -10.36
N GLY A 127 -10.62 5.66 -9.05
CA GLY A 127 -11.89 5.51 -8.33
C GLY A 127 -12.22 4.07 -7.93
N GLU A 128 -13.23 3.93 -7.07
CA GLU A 128 -13.65 2.66 -6.50
C GLU A 128 -14.17 1.65 -7.52
N PRO A 129 -15.04 2.02 -8.49
CA PRO A 129 -15.61 1.05 -9.42
C PRO A 129 -14.52 0.32 -10.22
N LEU A 130 -13.61 1.07 -10.82
CA LEU A 130 -12.53 0.51 -11.63
C LEU A 130 -11.55 -0.31 -10.79
N TYR A 131 -11.27 0.14 -9.57
CA TYR A 131 -10.45 -0.60 -8.62
C TYR A 131 -11.08 -1.96 -8.29
N CYS A 132 -12.36 -1.99 -7.91
CA CYS A 132 -13.04 -3.23 -7.55
C CYS A 132 -13.14 -4.20 -8.74
N GLU A 133 -13.47 -3.70 -9.93
CA GLU A 133 -13.49 -4.49 -11.16
C GLU A 133 -12.13 -5.12 -11.43
N THR A 134 -11.06 -4.32 -11.40
CA THR A 134 -9.70 -4.81 -11.63
C THR A 134 -9.27 -5.87 -10.62
N MET A 135 -9.53 -5.64 -9.32
CA MET A 135 -9.16 -6.60 -8.28
C MET A 135 -9.92 -7.92 -8.44
N ARG A 136 -11.21 -7.87 -8.81
CA ARG A 136 -12.00 -9.06 -9.10
C ARG A 136 -11.42 -9.85 -10.28
N LEU A 137 -11.01 -9.17 -11.35
CA LEU A 137 -10.36 -9.80 -12.51
C LEU A 137 -9.03 -10.46 -12.14
N ILE A 138 -8.21 -9.79 -11.32
CA ILE A 138 -6.94 -10.35 -10.81
C ILE A 138 -7.19 -11.63 -10.01
N VAL A 139 -8.16 -11.60 -9.10
CA VAL A 139 -8.52 -12.78 -8.30
C VAL A 139 -9.04 -13.92 -9.20
N ALA A 140 -9.91 -13.60 -10.16
CA ALA A 140 -10.47 -14.59 -11.09
C ALA A 140 -9.42 -15.21 -12.03
N ALA A 141 -8.38 -14.46 -12.38
CA ALA A 141 -7.30 -14.94 -13.24
C ALA A 141 -6.30 -15.83 -12.49
N TRP A 142 -5.88 -15.43 -11.27
CA TRP A 142 -4.75 -16.03 -10.56
C TRP A 142 -5.07 -16.47 -9.13
N GLU A 143 -6.36 -16.65 -8.81
CA GLU A 143 -6.84 -17.26 -7.54
C GLU A 143 -6.28 -16.62 -6.28
N GLY A 144 -6.06 -15.31 -6.33
CA GLY A 144 -5.55 -14.54 -5.18
C GLY A 144 -4.10 -14.86 -4.79
N LYS A 145 -3.31 -15.50 -5.65
CA LYS A 145 -1.90 -15.81 -5.38
C LYS A 145 -1.08 -14.54 -5.13
N PRO A 146 -0.06 -14.57 -4.23
CA PRO A 146 0.67 -13.38 -3.81
C PRO A 146 1.32 -12.61 -4.96
N ASP A 147 1.85 -13.30 -5.97
CA ASP A 147 2.50 -12.69 -7.12
C ASP A 147 1.53 -11.88 -8.00
N SER A 148 0.23 -12.19 -7.96
CA SER A 148 -0.79 -11.45 -8.70
C SER A 148 -1.03 -10.04 -8.15
N PHE A 149 -0.61 -9.77 -6.91
CA PHE A 149 -0.70 -8.45 -6.28
C PHE A 149 0.61 -7.68 -6.28
N ARG A 150 1.57 -8.03 -7.13
CA ARG A 150 2.77 -7.21 -7.34
C ARG A 150 2.42 -5.85 -7.94
N ALA A 151 3.20 -4.83 -7.60
CA ALA A 151 2.97 -3.46 -8.08
C ALA A 151 2.95 -3.34 -9.62
N SER A 152 3.70 -4.19 -10.32
CA SER A 152 3.69 -4.28 -11.79
C SER A 152 2.36 -4.78 -12.32
N VAL A 153 1.82 -5.85 -11.72
CA VAL A 153 0.52 -6.42 -12.09
C VAL A 153 -0.60 -5.43 -11.83
N LEU A 154 -0.63 -4.83 -10.64
CA LEU A 154 -1.65 -3.82 -10.30
C LEU A 154 -1.63 -2.64 -11.28
N LYS A 155 -0.44 -2.10 -11.59
CA LYS A 155 -0.31 -1.02 -12.56
C LYS A 155 -0.77 -1.45 -13.96
N GLY A 156 -0.34 -2.62 -14.42
CA GLY A 156 -0.70 -3.15 -15.73
C GLY A 156 -2.21 -3.37 -15.86
N MET A 157 -2.80 -4.09 -14.91
CA MET A 157 -4.23 -4.41 -14.93
C MET A 157 -5.13 -3.19 -14.76
N MET A 158 -4.83 -2.31 -13.81
CA MET A 158 -5.63 -1.10 -13.58
C MET A 158 -5.65 -0.21 -14.83
N HIS A 159 -4.49 0.06 -15.43
CA HIS A 159 -4.44 0.86 -16.64
C HIS A 159 -5.00 0.13 -17.88
N PHE A 160 -4.89 -1.19 -17.96
CA PHE A 160 -5.56 -1.95 -19.01
C PHE A 160 -7.09 -1.81 -18.92
N VAL A 161 -7.64 -2.01 -17.73
CA VAL A 161 -9.10 -1.89 -17.50
C VAL A 161 -9.55 -0.45 -17.74
N GLU A 162 -8.80 0.57 -17.28
CA GLU A 162 -9.09 2.00 -17.54
C GLU A 162 -9.14 2.31 -19.03
N LEU A 163 -8.14 1.87 -19.82
CA LEU A 163 -8.02 2.17 -21.24
C LEU A 163 -9.09 1.49 -22.10
N TYR A 164 -9.49 0.28 -21.70
CA TYR A 164 -10.35 -0.58 -22.51
C TYR A 164 -11.68 -0.91 -21.83
N HIS A 165 -12.10 -0.09 -20.85
CA HIS A 165 -13.37 -0.27 -20.15
C HIS A 165 -14.54 -0.37 -21.13
N GLY A 166 -15.31 -1.46 -21.04
CA GLY A 166 -16.43 -1.71 -21.96
C GLY A 166 -16.05 -2.21 -23.37
N GLU A 167 -14.75 -2.32 -23.69
CA GLU A 167 -14.30 -2.76 -25.02
C GLU A 167 -13.72 -4.18 -25.01
N PHE A 168 -13.22 -4.67 -23.87
CA PHE A 168 -12.67 -6.01 -23.79
C PHE A 168 -13.73 -7.06 -23.41
N ASN A 169 -13.56 -8.27 -23.91
CA ASN A 169 -14.31 -9.42 -23.46
C ASN A 169 -13.67 -10.05 -22.23
N GLU A 170 -14.40 -10.14 -21.11
CA GLU A 170 -13.89 -10.62 -19.84
C GLU A 170 -13.37 -12.05 -19.91
N GLU A 171 -14.12 -12.99 -20.54
CA GLU A 171 -13.71 -14.38 -20.65
C GLU A 171 -12.40 -14.54 -21.44
N ARG A 172 -12.27 -13.77 -22.51
CA ARG A 172 -11.04 -13.75 -23.32
C ARG A 172 -9.87 -13.21 -22.50
N LEU A 173 -10.08 -12.14 -21.74
CA LEU A 173 -9.06 -11.57 -20.86
C LEU A 173 -8.62 -12.60 -19.80
N LEU A 174 -9.56 -13.19 -19.08
CA LEU A 174 -9.25 -14.19 -18.05
C LEU A 174 -8.50 -15.39 -18.62
N ARG A 175 -8.90 -15.89 -19.80
CA ARG A 175 -8.19 -16.97 -20.49
C ARG A 175 -6.76 -16.57 -20.85
N ALA A 176 -6.57 -15.34 -21.35
CA ALA A 176 -5.24 -14.82 -21.69
C ALA A 176 -4.35 -14.69 -20.45
N LEU A 177 -4.90 -14.13 -19.35
CA LEU A 177 -4.17 -13.92 -18.10
C LEU A 177 -3.75 -15.23 -17.42
N ARG A 178 -4.58 -16.27 -17.46
CA ARG A 178 -4.25 -17.60 -16.90
C ARG A 178 -3.06 -18.26 -17.60
N ASN A 179 -2.76 -17.87 -18.83
CA ASN A 179 -1.61 -18.35 -19.59
C ASN A 179 -0.32 -17.55 -19.37
N ILE A 180 -0.38 -16.49 -18.53
CA ILE A 180 0.79 -15.68 -18.16
C ILE A 180 0.99 -15.77 -16.65
N HIS A 181 2.21 -16.10 -16.25
CA HIS A 181 2.54 -16.00 -14.82
C HIS A 181 2.64 -14.52 -14.42
N PRO A 182 2.06 -14.08 -13.28
CA PRO A 182 2.07 -12.67 -12.86
C PRO A 182 3.47 -12.01 -12.85
N VAL A 183 4.51 -12.79 -12.51
CA VAL A 183 5.91 -12.32 -12.51
C VAL A 183 6.39 -11.96 -13.92
N ASP A 184 5.88 -12.63 -14.95
CA ASP A 184 6.29 -12.38 -16.34
C ASP A 184 5.79 -11.03 -16.85
N ILE A 185 4.72 -10.47 -16.29
CA ILE A 185 4.27 -9.11 -16.60
C ILE A 185 5.40 -8.09 -16.29
N TYR A 186 6.11 -8.28 -15.17
CA TYR A 186 7.27 -7.46 -14.86
C TYR A 186 8.43 -7.71 -15.82
N ARG A 187 8.78 -8.99 -16.04
CA ARG A 187 9.92 -9.41 -16.85
C ARG A 187 9.77 -8.95 -18.30
N ILE A 188 8.64 -9.26 -18.95
CA ILE A 188 8.35 -8.85 -20.32
C ILE A 188 8.35 -7.32 -20.44
N GLY A 189 7.76 -6.62 -19.44
CA GLY A 189 7.76 -5.16 -19.46
C GLY A 189 9.14 -4.51 -19.28
N GLN A 190 10.13 -5.20 -18.73
CA GLN A 190 11.52 -4.72 -18.66
C GLN A 190 12.29 -4.99 -19.96
N ASP A 191 12.03 -6.15 -20.57
CA ASP A 191 12.75 -6.63 -21.76
C ASP A 191 12.10 -6.15 -23.07
N ASP A 192 11.08 -5.28 -22.99
CA ASP A 192 10.35 -4.78 -24.16
C ASP A 192 11.27 -3.98 -25.12
N PRO A 193 11.39 -4.41 -26.38
CA PRO A 193 12.17 -3.72 -27.41
C PRO A 193 11.71 -2.29 -27.66
N ALA A 194 10.42 -1.99 -27.47
CA ALA A 194 9.84 -0.66 -27.65
C ALA A 194 10.23 0.30 -26.51
N LYS A 195 10.90 -0.18 -25.44
CA LYS A 195 11.38 0.61 -24.28
C LYS A 195 10.28 1.48 -23.68
N LEU A 196 9.07 0.94 -23.56
CA LEU A 196 7.94 1.64 -22.96
C LEU A 196 8.28 2.09 -21.54
N ARG A 197 7.83 3.28 -21.14
CA ARG A 197 8.12 3.86 -19.82
C ARG A 197 6.89 3.86 -18.90
N GLY A 198 7.16 3.94 -17.61
CA GLY A 198 6.11 4.05 -16.60
C GLY A 198 5.21 2.82 -16.52
N TRP A 199 3.91 3.04 -16.47
CA TRP A 199 2.92 1.97 -16.40
C TRP A 199 2.69 1.26 -17.75
N LYS A 200 2.96 1.92 -18.88
CA LYS A 200 2.77 1.40 -20.24
C LYS A 200 3.48 0.07 -20.46
N LYS A 201 4.69 -0.09 -19.92
CA LYS A 201 5.45 -1.33 -20.00
C LYS A 201 4.78 -2.52 -19.31
N TYR A 202 3.88 -2.29 -18.37
CA TYR A 202 3.12 -3.35 -17.68
C TYR A 202 1.75 -3.60 -18.33
N VAL A 203 1.19 -2.63 -19.03
CA VAL A 203 -0.01 -2.83 -19.86
C VAL A 203 0.31 -3.66 -21.09
N PHE A 204 1.46 -3.45 -21.70
CA PHE A 204 1.87 -4.09 -22.94
C PHE A 204 1.81 -5.62 -22.90
N PRO A 205 2.35 -6.33 -21.91
CA PRO A 205 2.23 -7.78 -21.83
C PRO A 205 0.77 -8.27 -21.75
N ILE A 206 -0.08 -7.58 -20.99
CA ILE A 206 -1.51 -7.89 -20.84
C ILE A 206 -2.24 -7.67 -22.17
N TYR A 207 -2.00 -6.54 -22.81
CA TYR A 207 -2.53 -6.19 -24.12
C TYR A 207 -2.13 -7.21 -25.20
N THR A 208 -0.86 -7.57 -25.23
CA THR A 208 -0.33 -8.56 -26.20
C THR A 208 -0.95 -9.93 -25.97
N ALA A 209 -1.09 -10.36 -24.71
CA ALA A 209 -1.74 -11.62 -24.39
C ALA A 209 -3.22 -11.62 -24.75
N TYR A 210 -3.95 -10.56 -24.46
CA TYR A 210 -5.35 -10.42 -24.82
C TYR A 210 -5.55 -10.53 -26.33
N ASN A 211 -4.79 -9.78 -27.12
CA ASN A 211 -4.90 -9.79 -28.58
C ASN A 211 -4.42 -11.10 -29.18
N GLY A 212 -3.35 -11.71 -28.64
CA GLY A 212 -2.77 -12.93 -29.15
C GLY A 212 -2.46 -12.87 -30.66
N LYS A 213 -2.73 -13.96 -31.37
CA LYS A 213 -2.60 -14.04 -32.82
C LYS A 213 -3.91 -13.71 -33.58
N CYS A 214 -5.01 -13.53 -32.86
CA CYS A 214 -6.33 -13.34 -33.47
C CYS A 214 -6.56 -11.87 -33.77
N ARG A 215 -6.84 -11.55 -35.03
CA ARG A 215 -7.14 -10.18 -35.46
C ARG A 215 -8.61 -9.79 -35.26
N LYS A 216 -9.50 -10.76 -35.14
CA LYS A 216 -10.91 -10.50 -34.88
C LYS A 216 -11.07 -10.04 -33.44
N ASP A 217 -11.76 -8.93 -33.25
CA ASP A 217 -11.99 -8.30 -31.94
C ASP A 217 -10.70 -7.95 -31.18
N ALA A 218 -9.63 -7.64 -31.93
CA ALA A 218 -8.39 -7.13 -31.34
C ALA A 218 -8.58 -5.68 -30.89
N LEU A 219 -8.11 -5.39 -29.68
CA LEU A 219 -8.11 -4.03 -29.15
C LEU A 219 -7.08 -3.17 -29.89
N PRO A 220 -7.39 -1.90 -30.20
CA PRO A 220 -6.42 -0.96 -30.74
C PRO A 220 -5.39 -0.57 -29.68
N ILE A 221 -4.19 -0.17 -30.10
CA ILE A 221 -3.20 0.36 -29.17
C ILE A 221 -3.59 1.77 -28.70
N LYS A 222 -3.66 2.00 -27.38
CA LYS A 222 -4.06 3.27 -26.73
C LYS A 222 -2.99 3.88 -25.81
N PHE A 223 -1.77 3.39 -25.83
CA PHE A 223 -0.71 3.81 -24.90
C PHE A 223 0.67 3.94 -25.53
#